data_508122ee22e1204dc45ff4d0397d02fb
#
_entry.id   508122ee22e1204dc45ff4d0397d02fb
#
_cell.length_a   1.000
_cell.length_b   1.000
_cell.length_c   1.000
_cell.angle_alpha   90.00
_cell.angle_beta   90.00
_cell.angle_gamma   90.00
#
_symmetry.space_group_name_H-M   'P 1'
#
loop_
_entity.id
_entity.type
_entity.pdbx_description
1 polymer ?
#
loop_
_entity_poly.entity_id
_entity_poly.type
_entity_poly.pdbx_seq_one_letter_code
_entity_poly.pdbx_strand_id
1 'polypeptide(L)'
;MSLCIVKGTKPINGKKLATLEEVTLFHNNYEAVLTQTEITVQQQQDQMIFNLSNDEVRLDSQLQESIAGRTVEVDEKIYEINTKINTTENIFRFFGYKVQYWVAIKLRSHRIHSPFSHISSELHNIKSRKASLIANKPYVIKKECKNIIDTQKFITENISFLAGAQGEEFVINALAQLSDEFHVLNDVNLRFSKAIHWRERDEYIKTCQIDHIVIGPTGIFLVETKNWKTSDIETKSDKLIWQVKRSSLALWYFLKDYFRRGESPRIRTVIVSMHGSHSSQRFDKYIDIITPYQLCGYIGGRKSVLSEGVVKKLIDIIPCRN
;
A
#
# COMPACT_ATOMS: atom_id res chain seq x y z
N MET A 1 -8.48 -14.85 2.54
CA MET A 1 -8.94 -13.48 2.18
C MET A 1 -7.89 -12.40 2.43
N SER A 2 -7.26 -12.34 3.59
CA SER A 2 -6.23 -11.34 3.95
C SER A 2 -5.12 -11.15 2.90
N LEU A 3 -4.60 -12.25 2.35
CA LEU A 3 -3.52 -12.23 1.35
C LEU A 3 -3.89 -11.50 0.04
N CYS A 4 -5.17 -11.53 -0.36
CA CYS A 4 -5.63 -10.85 -1.57
C CYS A 4 -5.64 -9.34 -1.40
N ILE A 5 -6.04 -8.83 -0.23
CA ILE A 5 -6.04 -7.39 0.07
C ILE A 5 -4.61 -6.87 0.13
N VAL A 6 -3.71 -7.55 0.84
CA VAL A 6 -2.29 -7.18 0.94
C VAL A 6 -1.63 -7.15 -0.44
N LYS A 7 -1.89 -8.17 -1.29
CA LYS A 7 -1.33 -8.23 -2.65
C LYS A 7 -1.85 -7.14 -3.60
N GLY A 8 -3.06 -6.64 -3.39
CA GLY A 8 -3.66 -5.58 -4.20
C GLY A 8 -3.16 -4.17 -3.90
N THR A 9 -2.47 -3.96 -2.76
CA THR A 9 -1.91 -2.65 -2.42
C THR A 9 -0.68 -2.32 -3.26
N LYS A 10 -0.50 -1.04 -3.59
CA LYS A 10 0.70 -0.54 -4.27
C LYS A 10 1.78 -0.14 -3.26
N PRO A 11 3.06 -0.12 -3.66
CA PRO A 11 4.12 0.39 -2.80
C PRO A 11 3.91 1.86 -2.44
N ILE A 12 4.07 2.17 -1.15
CA ILE A 12 3.97 3.52 -0.60
C ILE A 12 5.36 3.92 -0.12
N ASN A 13 5.91 5.01 -0.65
CA ASN A 13 7.27 5.46 -0.36
C ASN A 13 8.32 4.33 -0.51
N GLY A 14 8.15 3.49 -1.55
CA GLY A 14 9.03 2.35 -1.82
C GLY A 14 8.78 1.10 -0.97
N LYS A 15 7.94 1.16 0.06
CA LYS A 15 7.59 0.03 0.93
C LYS A 15 6.21 -0.53 0.55
N LYS A 16 6.11 -1.84 0.35
CA LYS A 16 4.85 -2.55 0.15
C LYS A 16 4.25 -2.94 1.50
N LEU A 17 2.95 -2.74 1.68
CA LEU A 17 2.23 -3.25 2.84
C LEU A 17 2.25 -4.79 2.80
N ALA A 18 2.72 -5.42 3.87
CA ALA A 18 2.97 -6.85 3.93
C ALA A 18 1.93 -7.62 4.77
N THR A 19 1.27 -6.93 5.71
CA THR A 19 0.33 -7.54 6.64
C THR A 19 -1.03 -6.85 6.59
N LEU A 20 -2.05 -7.53 7.11
CA LEU A 20 -3.40 -6.98 7.26
C LEU A 20 -3.40 -5.80 8.26
N GLU A 21 -2.60 -5.89 9.31
CA GLU A 21 -2.42 -4.82 10.29
C GLU A 21 -1.86 -3.55 9.64
N GLU A 22 -0.81 -3.68 8.81
CA GLU A 22 -0.25 -2.55 8.06
C GLU A 22 -1.28 -1.92 7.11
N VAL A 23 -2.12 -2.73 6.43
CA VAL A 23 -3.20 -2.23 5.56
C VAL A 23 -4.24 -1.47 6.36
N THR A 24 -4.62 -2.01 7.53
CA THR A 24 -5.58 -1.37 8.44
C THR A 24 -5.05 -0.06 9.00
N LEU A 25 -3.80 -0.07 9.46
CA LEU A 25 -3.13 1.12 9.98
C LEU A 25 -3.01 2.21 8.91
N PHE A 26 -2.65 1.83 7.70
CA PHE A 26 -2.61 2.75 6.56
C PHE A 26 -3.99 3.34 6.27
N HIS A 27 -5.03 2.51 6.18
CA HIS A 27 -6.39 2.98 5.92
C HIS A 27 -6.87 3.99 6.95
N ASN A 28 -6.62 3.72 8.23
CA ASN A 28 -7.02 4.58 9.34
C ASN A 28 -6.23 5.91 9.39
N ASN A 29 -5.00 5.92 8.86
CA ASN A 29 -4.12 7.10 8.88
C ASN A 29 -3.89 7.69 7.48
N TYR A 30 -4.72 7.35 6.50
CA TYR A 30 -4.54 7.73 5.10
C TYR A 30 -4.29 9.22 4.88
N GLU A 31 -5.13 10.09 5.47
CA GLU A 31 -5.02 11.54 5.33
C GLU A 31 -3.69 12.07 5.88
N ALA A 32 -3.24 11.53 7.01
CA ALA A 32 -1.95 11.91 7.59
C ALA A 32 -0.78 11.47 6.71
N VAL A 33 -0.83 10.25 6.16
CA VAL A 33 0.21 9.71 5.27
C VAL A 33 0.26 10.52 3.97
N LEU A 34 -0.88 10.85 3.39
CA LEU A 34 -0.98 11.65 2.17
C LEU A 34 -0.39 13.05 2.40
N THR A 35 -0.87 13.77 3.42
CA THR A 35 -0.41 15.12 3.78
C THR A 35 1.08 15.15 4.07
N GLN A 36 1.60 14.18 4.85
CA GLN A 36 3.02 14.12 5.16
C GLN A 36 3.88 13.88 3.91
N THR A 37 3.40 13.05 2.99
CA THR A 37 4.10 12.81 1.71
C THR A 37 4.09 14.06 0.84
N GLU A 38 2.96 14.75 0.72
CA GLU A 38 2.86 16.02 -0.02
C GLU A 38 3.84 17.07 0.54
N ILE A 39 3.86 17.26 1.86
CA ILE A 39 4.77 18.20 2.53
C ILE A 39 6.23 17.82 2.26
N THR A 40 6.58 16.54 2.39
CA THR A 40 7.95 16.07 2.20
C THR A 40 8.42 16.30 0.76
N VAL A 41 7.61 15.94 -0.22
CA VAL A 41 7.94 16.15 -1.65
C VAL A 41 8.03 17.63 -1.97
N GLN A 42 7.11 18.45 -1.43
CA GLN A 42 7.13 19.89 -1.61
C GLN A 42 8.41 20.50 -1.05
N GLN A 43 8.81 20.15 0.16
CA GLN A 43 10.05 20.61 0.79
C GLN A 43 11.29 20.22 -0.02
N GLN A 44 11.33 19.00 -0.55
CA GLN A 44 12.44 18.56 -1.43
C GLN A 44 12.52 19.40 -2.71
N GLN A 45 11.40 19.67 -3.35
CA GLN A 45 11.35 20.51 -4.55
C GLN A 45 11.76 21.96 -4.23
N ASP A 46 11.30 22.52 -3.13
CA ASP A 46 11.64 23.88 -2.70
C ASP A 46 13.12 24.01 -2.38
N GLN A 47 13.71 22.99 -1.75
CA GLN A 47 15.16 22.97 -1.49
C GLN A 47 16.00 22.94 -2.79
N MET A 48 15.54 22.15 -3.78
CA MET A 48 16.21 22.13 -5.10
C MET A 48 16.14 23.48 -5.80
N ILE A 49 14.98 24.13 -5.78
CA ILE A 49 14.77 25.47 -6.36
C ILE A 49 15.62 26.51 -5.62
N PHE A 50 15.69 26.44 -4.30
CA PHE A 50 16.51 27.32 -3.48
C PHE A 50 18.01 27.19 -3.81
N ASN A 51 18.51 25.96 -3.93
CA ASN A 51 19.91 25.71 -4.28
C ASN A 51 20.25 26.29 -5.66
N LEU A 52 19.38 26.06 -6.66
CA LEU A 52 19.56 26.65 -7.99
C LEU A 52 19.48 28.17 -7.98
N SER A 53 18.64 28.77 -7.10
CA SER A 53 18.57 30.23 -6.96
C SER A 53 19.86 30.81 -6.39
N ASN A 54 20.47 30.14 -5.42
CA ASN A 54 21.76 30.55 -4.88
C ASN A 54 22.88 30.44 -5.92
N ASP A 55 22.91 29.37 -6.71
CA ASP A 55 23.87 29.20 -7.79
C ASP A 55 23.69 30.27 -8.90
N GLU A 56 22.43 30.59 -9.24
CA GLU A 56 22.10 31.67 -10.18
C GLU A 56 22.66 33.00 -9.71
N VAL A 57 22.40 33.38 -8.46
CA VAL A 57 22.89 34.66 -7.89
C VAL A 57 24.42 34.70 -7.87
N ARG A 58 25.08 33.61 -7.47
CA ARG A 58 26.54 33.50 -7.43
C ARG A 58 27.15 33.67 -8.80
N LEU A 59 26.65 32.95 -9.81
CA LEU A 59 27.18 33.01 -11.18
C LEU A 59 26.87 34.34 -11.85
N ASP A 60 25.71 34.93 -11.59
CA ASP A 60 25.38 36.27 -12.13
C ASP A 60 26.32 37.32 -11.56
N SER A 61 26.58 37.34 -10.26
CA SER A 61 27.50 38.24 -9.61
C SER A 61 28.93 38.06 -10.15
N GLN A 62 29.39 36.81 -10.30
CA GLN A 62 30.70 36.49 -10.86
C GLN A 62 30.82 36.97 -12.31
N LEU A 63 29.77 36.81 -13.12
CA LEU A 63 29.73 37.26 -14.51
C LEU A 63 29.83 38.79 -14.59
N GLN A 64 29.05 39.50 -13.78
CA GLN A 64 29.04 40.97 -13.76
C GLN A 64 30.39 41.54 -13.33
N GLU A 65 31.00 41.00 -12.28
CA GLU A 65 32.31 41.41 -11.81
C GLU A 65 33.41 41.17 -12.88
N SER A 66 33.35 39.99 -13.51
CA SER A 66 34.31 39.65 -14.58
C SER A 66 34.15 40.53 -15.82
N ILE A 67 32.92 40.86 -16.22
CA ILE A 67 32.64 41.79 -17.32
C ILE A 67 33.10 43.19 -16.95
N ALA A 68 32.87 43.69 -15.75
CA ALA A 68 33.29 44.99 -15.30
C ALA A 68 34.83 45.13 -15.34
N GLY A 69 35.54 44.17 -14.75
CA GLY A 69 37.02 44.16 -14.80
C GLY A 69 37.57 44.13 -16.23
N ARG A 70 36.99 43.28 -17.09
CA ARG A 70 37.40 43.17 -18.49
C ARG A 70 37.09 44.45 -19.29
N THR A 71 35.99 45.13 -18.96
CA THR A 71 35.62 46.41 -19.58
C THR A 71 36.69 47.44 -19.33
N VAL A 72 37.15 47.62 -18.07
CA VAL A 72 38.22 48.55 -17.72
C VAL A 72 39.48 48.23 -18.50
N GLU A 73 39.93 46.98 -18.53
CA GLU A 73 41.14 46.56 -19.24
C GLU A 73 41.06 46.84 -20.75
N VAL A 74 39.93 46.57 -21.39
CA VAL A 74 39.71 46.82 -22.81
C VAL A 74 39.70 48.33 -23.12
N ASP A 75 39.03 49.11 -22.26
CA ASP A 75 38.95 50.57 -22.45
C ASP A 75 40.25 51.25 -22.20
N GLU A 76 41.12 50.85 -21.27
CA GLU A 76 42.45 51.28 -21.06
C GLU A 76 43.31 51.03 -22.31
N LYS A 77 43.27 49.86 -22.92
CA LYS A 77 43.95 49.54 -24.16
C LYS A 77 43.53 50.44 -25.33
N ILE A 78 42.20 50.72 -25.42
CA ILE A 78 41.68 51.64 -26.45
C ILE A 78 42.19 53.05 -26.21
N TYR A 79 42.26 53.50 -24.96
CA TYR A 79 42.77 54.80 -24.58
C TYR A 79 44.29 54.94 -24.93
N GLU A 80 45.09 53.92 -24.60
CA GLU A 80 46.50 53.86 -24.96
C GLU A 80 46.72 53.99 -26.48
N ILE A 81 45.91 53.29 -27.30
CA ILE A 81 46.05 53.44 -28.79
C ILE A 81 45.70 54.85 -29.23
N ASN A 82 44.63 55.45 -28.63
CA ASN A 82 44.27 56.84 -28.96
C ASN A 82 45.31 57.83 -28.57
N THR A 83 45.98 57.65 -27.44
CA THR A 83 47.14 58.49 -27.04
C THR A 83 48.30 58.39 -28.04
N LYS A 84 48.61 57.17 -28.51
CA LYS A 84 49.65 56.96 -29.55
C LYS A 84 49.30 57.64 -30.87
N ILE A 85 48.03 57.74 -31.24
CA ILE A 85 47.55 58.49 -32.40
C ILE A 85 47.91 59.95 -32.24
N ASN A 86 47.68 60.53 -31.06
CA ASN A 86 47.85 61.97 -30.81
C ASN A 86 49.27 62.39 -30.58
N THR A 87 50.22 61.45 -30.29
CA THR A 87 51.62 61.72 -29.96
C THR A 87 52.59 61.34 -31.07
N THR A 88 52.18 60.69 -32.15
CA THR A 88 53.06 60.22 -33.21
C THR A 88 53.24 61.26 -34.33
N GLU A 89 54.48 61.58 -34.70
CA GLU A 89 54.78 62.42 -35.80
C GLU A 89 54.97 61.65 -37.13
N ASN A 90 55.11 60.36 -37.09
CA ASN A 90 55.29 59.50 -38.25
C ASN A 90 53.93 59.14 -38.89
N ILE A 91 53.76 59.59 -40.16
CA ILE A 91 52.52 59.48 -40.88
C ILE A 91 52.05 58.01 -41.10
N PHE A 92 52.97 57.06 -41.31
CA PHE A 92 52.66 55.66 -41.49
C PHE A 92 52.22 55.04 -40.20
N ARG A 93 52.87 55.38 -39.07
CA ARG A 93 52.43 54.91 -37.73
C ARG A 93 51.09 55.52 -37.34
N PHE A 94 50.81 56.75 -37.69
CA PHE A 94 49.52 57.39 -37.46
C PHE A 94 48.40 56.65 -38.13
N PHE A 95 48.51 56.29 -39.40
CA PHE A 95 47.49 55.50 -40.09
C PHE A 95 47.36 54.09 -39.49
N GLY A 96 48.47 53.46 -39.15
CA GLY A 96 48.48 52.15 -38.48
C GLY A 96 47.77 52.21 -37.16
N TYR A 97 47.94 53.17 -36.30
CA TYR A 97 47.26 53.36 -35.05
C TYR A 97 45.72 53.65 -35.22
N LYS A 98 45.38 54.44 -36.25
CA LYS A 98 43.94 54.70 -36.57
C LYS A 98 43.22 53.45 -36.98
N VAL A 99 43.81 52.56 -37.75
CA VAL A 99 43.24 51.27 -38.09
C VAL A 99 43.11 50.40 -36.85
N GLN A 100 44.12 50.32 -36.00
CA GLN A 100 44.07 49.58 -34.74
C GLN A 100 42.98 50.12 -33.84
N TYR A 101 42.79 51.40 -33.67
CA TYR A 101 41.78 52.07 -32.90
C TYR A 101 40.39 51.72 -33.43
N TRP A 102 40.16 51.84 -34.74
CA TRP A 102 38.89 51.49 -35.36
C TRP A 102 38.51 50.02 -35.14
N VAL A 103 39.46 49.07 -35.31
CA VAL A 103 39.25 47.64 -35.02
C VAL A 103 39.00 47.39 -33.56
N ALA A 104 39.71 48.06 -32.66
CA ALA A 104 39.51 47.94 -31.21
C ALA A 104 38.08 48.35 -30.77
N ILE A 105 37.61 49.50 -31.29
CA ILE A 105 36.24 49.99 -31.05
C ILE A 105 35.22 49.00 -31.63
N LYS A 106 35.39 48.57 -32.88
CA LYS A 106 34.45 47.68 -33.53
C LYS A 106 34.35 46.32 -32.84
N LEU A 107 35.41 45.81 -32.27
CA LEU A 107 35.44 44.52 -31.56
C LEU A 107 35.31 44.66 -30.05
N ARG A 108 35.10 45.87 -29.50
CA ARG A 108 35.06 46.13 -28.07
C ARG A 108 34.08 45.18 -27.33
N SER A 109 32.83 45.15 -27.77
CA SER A 109 31.82 44.29 -27.17
C SER A 109 32.18 42.80 -27.20
N HIS A 110 32.69 42.34 -28.33
CA HIS A 110 33.12 40.94 -28.47
C HIS A 110 34.29 40.62 -27.52
N ARG A 111 35.30 41.50 -27.39
CA ARG A 111 36.46 41.31 -26.51
C ARG A 111 36.08 41.32 -25.02
N ILE A 112 35.03 42.04 -24.65
CA ILE A 112 34.51 42.09 -23.27
C ILE A 112 33.74 40.84 -22.96
N HIS A 113 32.78 40.40 -23.78
CA HIS A 113 31.84 39.36 -23.47
C HIS A 113 32.25 37.94 -23.89
N SER A 114 33.01 37.78 -24.97
CA SER A 114 33.40 36.48 -25.52
C SER A 114 34.12 35.56 -24.52
N PRO A 115 35.06 36.05 -23.66
CA PRO A 115 35.72 35.18 -22.69
C PRO A 115 34.79 34.52 -21.66
N PHE A 116 33.61 35.13 -21.41
CA PHE A 116 32.65 34.70 -20.37
C PHE A 116 31.43 33.99 -20.95
N SER A 117 31.46 33.64 -22.22
CA SER A 117 30.34 32.94 -22.90
C SER A 117 29.94 31.64 -22.21
N HIS A 118 30.90 30.89 -21.63
CA HIS A 118 30.63 29.66 -20.89
C HIS A 118 29.84 29.93 -19.59
N ILE A 119 30.19 30.99 -18.82
CA ILE A 119 29.46 31.38 -17.60
C ILE A 119 28.05 31.82 -17.97
N SER A 120 27.89 32.60 -19.04
CA SER A 120 26.58 33.02 -19.55
C SER A 120 25.71 31.83 -19.98
N SER A 121 26.32 30.83 -20.62
CA SER A 121 25.62 29.59 -20.99
C SER A 121 25.20 28.75 -19.76
N GLU A 122 26.09 28.63 -18.77
CA GLU A 122 25.80 27.94 -17.52
C GLU A 122 24.65 28.63 -16.73
N LEU A 123 24.69 29.96 -16.64
CA LEU A 123 23.62 30.75 -16.03
C LEU A 123 22.28 30.55 -16.76
N HIS A 124 22.30 30.53 -18.09
CA HIS A 124 21.08 30.21 -18.87
C HIS A 124 20.53 28.81 -18.57
N ASN A 125 21.42 27.82 -18.47
CA ASN A 125 21.03 26.44 -18.12
C ASN A 125 20.42 26.36 -16.72
N ILE A 126 20.98 27.04 -15.72
CA ILE A 126 20.42 27.08 -14.36
C ILE A 126 19.04 27.72 -14.35
N LYS A 127 18.89 28.87 -15.04
CA LYS A 127 17.57 29.55 -15.18
C LYS A 127 16.53 28.65 -15.82
N SER A 128 16.89 27.94 -16.87
CA SER A 128 16.01 26.98 -17.57
C SER A 128 15.62 25.81 -16.68
N ARG A 129 16.59 25.19 -15.97
CA ARG A 129 16.31 24.10 -15.01
C ARG A 129 15.41 24.56 -13.86
N LYS A 130 15.67 25.73 -13.29
CA LYS A 130 14.82 26.31 -12.22
C LYS A 130 13.39 26.53 -12.70
N ALA A 131 13.20 27.12 -13.86
CA ALA A 131 11.88 27.33 -14.46
C ALA A 131 11.15 26.00 -14.70
N SER A 132 11.85 24.97 -15.20
CA SER A 132 11.30 23.63 -15.40
C SER A 132 10.89 22.97 -14.07
N LEU A 133 11.69 23.08 -13.01
CA LEU A 133 11.33 22.53 -11.69
C LEU A 133 10.09 23.20 -11.12
N ILE A 134 10.00 24.54 -11.21
CA ILE A 134 8.82 25.30 -10.75
C ILE A 134 7.57 24.87 -11.52
N ALA A 135 7.64 24.76 -12.84
CA ALA A 135 6.52 24.38 -13.68
C ALA A 135 6.05 22.94 -13.42
N ASN A 136 6.99 22.03 -13.18
CA ASN A 136 6.70 20.60 -12.98
C ASN A 136 6.38 20.23 -11.51
N LYS A 137 6.58 21.11 -10.54
CA LYS A 137 6.38 20.83 -9.11
C LYS A 137 5.01 20.19 -8.80
N PRO A 138 3.86 20.71 -9.30
CA PRO A 138 2.56 20.11 -9.04
C PRO A 138 2.43 18.70 -9.60
N TYR A 139 3.01 18.46 -10.78
CA TYR A 139 3.00 17.13 -11.40
C TYR A 139 3.82 16.12 -10.60
N VAL A 140 5.00 16.50 -10.09
CA VAL A 140 5.85 15.64 -9.28
C VAL A 140 5.13 15.25 -7.98
N ILE A 141 4.53 16.20 -7.28
CA ILE A 141 3.74 15.95 -6.06
C ILE A 141 2.62 14.95 -6.37
N LYS A 142 1.81 15.21 -7.39
CA LYS A 142 0.71 14.32 -7.79
C LYS A 142 1.21 12.92 -8.16
N LYS A 143 2.35 12.80 -8.82
CA LYS A 143 2.95 11.51 -9.22
C LYS A 143 3.38 10.70 -8.00
N GLU A 144 4.06 11.32 -7.03
CA GLU A 144 4.51 10.63 -5.82
C GLU A 144 3.34 10.20 -4.92
N CYS A 145 2.30 11.01 -4.83
CA CYS A 145 1.09 10.68 -4.06
C CYS A 145 0.18 9.64 -4.75
N LYS A 146 0.39 9.36 -6.02
CA LYS A 146 -0.50 8.48 -6.81
C LYS A 146 -0.67 7.09 -6.20
N ASN A 147 0.41 6.45 -5.76
CA ASN A 147 0.33 5.11 -5.18
C ASN A 147 -0.46 5.09 -3.86
N ILE A 148 -0.36 6.15 -3.07
CA ILE A 148 -1.10 6.34 -1.81
C ILE A 148 -2.61 6.42 -2.12
N ILE A 149 -2.97 7.27 -3.07
CA ILE A 149 -4.37 7.47 -3.50
C ILE A 149 -4.96 6.18 -4.11
N ASP A 150 -4.21 5.53 -5.00
CA ASP A 150 -4.65 4.28 -5.64
C ASP A 150 -4.80 3.14 -4.62
N THR A 151 -3.91 3.05 -3.62
CA THR A 151 -4.01 2.06 -2.53
C THR A 151 -5.22 2.33 -1.66
N GLN A 152 -5.47 3.57 -1.27
CA GLN A 152 -6.67 3.93 -0.49
C GLN A 152 -7.95 3.62 -1.25
N LYS A 153 -8.01 3.95 -2.53
CA LYS A 153 -9.14 3.63 -3.40
C LYS A 153 -9.40 2.13 -3.43
N PHE A 154 -8.35 1.33 -3.64
CA PHE A 154 -8.45 -0.14 -3.64
C PHE A 154 -8.98 -0.67 -2.29
N ILE A 155 -8.45 -0.17 -1.15
CA ILE A 155 -8.91 -0.58 0.17
C ILE A 155 -10.39 -0.20 0.37
N THR A 156 -10.78 1.01 0.01
CA THR A 156 -12.17 1.50 0.15
C THR A 156 -13.16 0.67 -0.69
N GLU A 157 -12.78 0.33 -1.92
CA GLU A 157 -13.58 -0.54 -2.79
C GLU A 157 -13.71 -1.97 -2.24
N ASN A 158 -12.78 -2.39 -1.38
CA ASN A 158 -12.72 -3.73 -0.79
C ASN A 158 -12.90 -3.72 0.75
N ILE A 159 -13.50 -2.69 1.31
CA ILE A 159 -13.59 -2.50 2.77
C ILE A 159 -14.32 -3.66 3.47
N SER A 160 -15.32 -4.25 2.83
CA SER A 160 -16.04 -5.41 3.37
C SER A 160 -15.15 -6.66 3.47
N PHE A 161 -14.24 -6.84 2.52
CA PHE A 161 -13.25 -7.93 2.58
C PHE A 161 -12.20 -7.68 3.66
N LEU A 162 -11.78 -6.43 3.85
CA LEU A 162 -10.89 -6.05 4.94
C LEU A 162 -11.52 -6.37 6.30
N ALA A 163 -12.76 -5.95 6.50
CA ALA A 163 -13.51 -6.23 7.73
C ALA A 163 -13.69 -7.74 7.97
N GLY A 164 -13.98 -8.51 6.91
CA GLY A 164 -14.07 -9.98 6.98
C GLY A 164 -12.75 -10.61 7.40
N ALA A 165 -11.65 -10.22 6.77
CA ALA A 165 -10.31 -10.74 7.08
C ALA A 165 -9.86 -10.42 8.52
N GLN A 166 -10.18 -9.21 9.02
CA GLN A 166 -9.93 -8.85 10.42
C GLN A 166 -10.72 -9.73 11.39
N GLY A 167 -11.99 -10.02 11.07
CA GLY A 167 -12.81 -10.93 11.88
C GLY A 167 -12.22 -12.34 11.92
N GLU A 168 -11.83 -12.89 10.78
CA GLU A 168 -11.18 -14.21 10.70
C GLU A 168 -9.89 -14.27 11.53
N GLU A 169 -9.01 -13.25 11.42
CA GLU A 169 -7.76 -13.16 12.19
C GLU A 169 -8.03 -13.11 13.70
N PHE A 170 -9.04 -12.35 14.11
CA PHE A 170 -9.42 -12.30 15.53
C PHE A 170 -9.92 -13.66 16.04
N VAL A 171 -10.71 -14.40 15.24
CA VAL A 171 -11.17 -15.75 15.60
C VAL A 171 -10.01 -16.74 15.64
N ILE A 172 -9.06 -16.67 14.71
CA ILE A 172 -7.84 -17.50 14.72
C ILE A 172 -7.06 -17.29 16.01
N ASN A 173 -6.87 -16.03 16.42
CA ASN A 173 -6.16 -15.68 17.66
C ASN A 173 -6.91 -16.16 18.91
N ALA A 174 -8.24 -16.13 18.89
CA ALA A 174 -9.04 -16.70 19.97
C ALA A 174 -8.92 -18.24 20.02
N LEU A 175 -8.99 -18.92 18.87
CA LEU A 175 -8.84 -20.38 18.79
C LEU A 175 -7.43 -20.85 19.17
N ALA A 176 -6.40 -20.05 18.99
CA ALA A 176 -5.03 -20.34 19.41
C ALA A 176 -4.87 -20.45 20.95
N GLN A 177 -5.88 -20.04 21.72
CA GLN A 177 -5.93 -20.18 23.18
C GLN A 177 -6.43 -21.55 23.64
N LEU A 178 -6.91 -22.41 22.72
CA LEU A 178 -7.30 -23.77 23.06
C LEU A 178 -6.09 -24.60 23.47
N SER A 179 -6.30 -25.62 24.33
CA SER A 179 -5.23 -26.55 24.70
C SER A 179 -4.75 -27.37 23.50
N ASP A 180 -3.57 -27.97 23.60
CA ASP A 180 -2.92 -28.77 22.55
C ASP A 180 -3.74 -30.00 22.10
N GLU A 181 -4.77 -30.40 22.87
CA GLU A 181 -5.70 -31.46 22.51
C GLU A 181 -6.67 -31.08 21.37
N PHE A 182 -6.75 -29.76 21.04
CA PHE A 182 -7.61 -29.25 19.99
C PHE A 182 -6.79 -28.86 18.77
N HIS A 183 -7.28 -29.27 17.62
CA HIS A 183 -6.66 -28.98 16.33
C HIS A 183 -7.56 -28.05 15.53
N VAL A 184 -7.02 -26.91 15.14
CA VAL A 184 -7.71 -25.88 14.37
C VAL A 184 -7.28 -25.96 12.92
N LEU A 185 -8.26 -26.20 12.03
CA LEU A 185 -8.08 -26.27 10.59
C LEU A 185 -8.75 -25.04 9.97
N ASN A 186 -7.97 -24.17 9.33
CA ASN A 186 -8.43 -22.92 8.76
C ASN A 186 -8.58 -23.03 7.23
N ASP A 187 -9.52 -22.28 6.65
CA ASP A 187 -9.78 -22.20 5.20
C ASP A 187 -9.92 -23.58 4.53
N VAL A 188 -10.74 -24.44 5.14
CA VAL A 188 -10.94 -25.82 4.65
C VAL A 188 -11.82 -25.81 3.42
N ASN A 189 -11.34 -26.42 2.32
CA ASN A 189 -12.05 -26.50 1.06
C ASN A 189 -12.40 -27.96 0.71
N LEU A 190 -13.64 -28.36 0.97
CA LEU A 190 -14.14 -29.69 0.66
C LEU A 190 -14.54 -29.78 -0.82
N ARG A 191 -14.09 -30.85 -1.49
CA ARG A 191 -14.46 -31.14 -2.88
C ARG A 191 -15.01 -32.57 -2.97
N PHE A 192 -16.12 -32.73 -3.64
CA PHE A 192 -16.78 -34.01 -3.81
C PHE A 192 -16.69 -34.49 -5.25
N SER A 193 -16.31 -35.77 -5.44
CA SER A 193 -16.29 -36.43 -6.77
C SER A 193 -17.70 -36.46 -7.37
N LYS A 194 -18.69 -36.78 -6.54
CA LYS A 194 -20.12 -36.70 -6.89
C LYS A 194 -20.76 -35.61 -6.07
N ALA A 195 -21.56 -34.76 -6.70
CA ALA A 195 -22.27 -33.68 -6.01
C ALA A 195 -23.27 -34.26 -4.99
N ILE A 196 -23.35 -33.64 -3.81
CA ILE A 196 -24.28 -33.98 -2.77
C ILE A 196 -25.61 -33.27 -3.04
N HIS A 197 -26.70 -33.99 -3.18
CA HIS A 197 -28.03 -33.40 -3.31
C HIS A 197 -28.56 -32.97 -1.94
N TRP A 198 -28.67 -31.64 -1.73
CA TRP A 198 -29.29 -31.07 -0.54
C TRP A 198 -30.79 -30.88 -0.77
N ARG A 199 -31.58 -31.85 -0.31
CA ARG A 199 -33.03 -31.96 -0.59
C ARG A 199 -33.85 -30.76 -0.11
N GLU A 200 -33.49 -30.13 1.02
CA GLU A 200 -34.22 -28.98 1.57
C GLU A 200 -34.19 -27.74 0.67
N ARG A 201 -33.20 -27.66 -0.19
CA ARG A 201 -32.97 -26.49 -1.07
C ARG A 201 -32.94 -26.85 -2.56
N ASP A 202 -33.09 -28.13 -2.86
CA ASP A 202 -32.89 -28.67 -4.20
C ASP A 202 -31.56 -28.22 -4.84
N GLU A 203 -30.50 -28.21 -4.04
CA GLU A 203 -29.16 -27.74 -4.41
C GLU A 203 -28.18 -28.92 -4.51
N TYR A 204 -27.26 -28.86 -5.49
CA TYR A 204 -26.18 -29.83 -5.66
C TYR A 204 -24.85 -29.23 -5.17
N ILE A 205 -24.32 -29.73 -4.05
CA ILE A 205 -23.07 -29.28 -3.44
C ILE A 205 -21.90 -30.07 -4.01
N LYS A 206 -21.03 -29.41 -4.82
CA LYS A 206 -19.82 -30.02 -5.35
C LYS A 206 -18.56 -29.54 -4.62
N THR A 207 -18.60 -28.32 -4.09
CA THR A 207 -17.53 -27.72 -3.29
C THR A 207 -18.13 -26.97 -2.12
N CYS A 208 -17.39 -26.93 -1.01
CA CYS A 208 -17.76 -26.14 0.16
C CYS A 208 -16.52 -25.63 0.86
N GLN A 209 -16.46 -24.32 1.08
CA GLN A 209 -15.45 -23.67 1.89
C GLN A 209 -15.99 -23.47 3.30
N ILE A 210 -15.15 -23.71 4.30
CA ILE A 210 -15.45 -23.58 5.73
C ILE A 210 -14.35 -22.74 6.34
N ASP A 211 -14.71 -21.69 7.07
CA ASP A 211 -13.74 -20.77 7.66
C ASP A 211 -12.81 -21.50 8.63
N HIS A 212 -13.38 -22.19 9.65
CA HIS A 212 -12.60 -22.96 10.60
C HIS A 212 -13.31 -24.26 10.99
N ILE A 213 -12.54 -25.33 11.16
CA ILE A 213 -12.98 -26.58 11.79
C ILE A 213 -12.09 -26.80 13.01
N VAL A 214 -12.72 -27.03 14.17
CA VAL A 214 -11.98 -27.40 15.38
C VAL A 214 -12.34 -28.83 15.75
N ILE A 215 -11.30 -29.66 15.94
CA ILE A 215 -11.45 -31.09 16.31
C ILE A 215 -10.68 -31.30 17.59
N GLY A 216 -11.35 -31.89 18.58
CA GLY A 216 -10.75 -32.21 19.88
C GLY A 216 -11.56 -33.20 20.65
N PRO A 217 -11.20 -33.49 21.91
CA PRO A 217 -11.91 -34.47 22.75
C PRO A 217 -13.39 -34.20 22.86
N THR A 218 -13.81 -32.93 22.89
CA THR A 218 -15.21 -32.52 23.09
C THR A 218 -16.05 -32.56 21.83
N GLY A 219 -15.47 -32.86 20.66
CA GLY A 219 -16.20 -33.05 19.41
C GLY A 219 -15.60 -32.36 18.20
N ILE A 220 -16.45 -32.19 17.18
CA ILE A 220 -16.15 -31.51 15.92
C ILE A 220 -16.98 -30.23 15.89
N PHE A 221 -16.31 -29.09 15.69
CA PHE A 221 -16.94 -27.79 15.63
C PHE A 221 -16.70 -27.15 14.27
N LEU A 222 -17.76 -26.74 13.59
CA LEU A 222 -17.75 -25.87 12.45
C LEU A 222 -17.92 -24.44 12.96
N VAL A 223 -16.91 -23.60 12.73
CA VAL A 223 -16.88 -22.21 13.19
C VAL A 223 -16.94 -21.31 11.97
N GLU A 224 -17.99 -20.52 11.89
CA GLU A 224 -18.21 -19.51 10.84
C GLU A 224 -18.03 -18.13 11.45
N THR A 225 -17.20 -17.30 10.84
CA THR A 225 -16.91 -15.94 11.32
C THR A 225 -17.78 -14.91 10.62
N LYS A 226 -18.42 -14.02 11.39
CA LYS A 226 -19.17 -12.90 10.83
C LYS A 226 -18.82 -11.60 11.53
N ASN A 227 -18.28 -10.68 10.74
CA ASN A 227 -18.00 -9.31 11.18
C ASN A 227 -19.15 -8.38 10.77
N TRP A 228 -20.38 -8.73 11.23
CA TRP A 228 -21.59 -8.00 10.93
C TRP A 228 -22.05 -7.18 12.14
N LYS A 229 -22.63 -6.01 11.87
CA LYS A 229 -23.34 -5.25 12.92
C LYS A 229 -24.59 -6.03 13.34
N THR A 230 -25.07 -5.78 14.56
CA THR A 230 -26.26 -6.43 15.12
C THR A 230 -27.49 -6.35 14.20
N SER A 231 -27.73 -5.20 13.58
CA SER A 231 -28.81 -4.98 12.61
C SER A 231 -28.69 -5.87 11.35
N ASP A 232 -27.47 -6.20 10.93
CA ASP A 232 -27.26 -7.07 9.77
C ASP A 232 -27.57 -8.53 10.05
N ILE A 233 -27.40 -8.96 11.31
CA ILE A 233 -27.69 -10.33 11.73
C ILE A 233 -29.20 -10.57 11.63
N GLU A 234 -30.02 -9.62 12.05
CA GLU A 234 -31.48 -9.72 11.98
C GLU A 234 -31.99 -9.78 10.53
N THR A 235 -31.45 -8.96 9.66
CA THR A 235 -31.93 -8.86 8.26
C THR A 235 -31.35 -9.94 7.33
N LYS A 236 -30.18 -10.50 7.65
CA LYS A 236 -29.48 -11.49 6.83
C LYS A 236 -29.44 -12.90 7.46
N SER A 237 -30.17 -13.10 8.57
CA SER A 237 -30.15 -14.34 9.35
C SER A 237 -30.46 -15.58 8.51
N ASP A 238 -31.48 -15.54 7.67
CA ASP A 238 -31.88 -16.70 6.85
C ASP A 238 -30.77 -17.14 5.92
N LYS A 239 -30.14 -16.19 5.20
CA LYS A 239 -29.05 -16.49 4.28
C LYS A 239 -27.83 -17.08 5.02
N LEU A 240 -27.53 -16.56 6.20
CA LEU A 240 -26.44 -17.05 7.04
C LEU A 240 -26.74 -18.47 7.56
N ILE A 241 -27.94 -18.71 8.07
CA ILE A 241 -28.37 -20.04 8.54
C ILE A 241 -28.23 -21.07 7.41
N TRP A 242 -28.68 -20.72 6.21
CA TRP A 242 -28.56 -21.61 5.05
C TRP A 242 -27.10 -21.85 4.64
N GLN A 243 -26.25 -20.84 4.68
CA GLN A 243 -24.81 -20.99 4.42
C GLN A 243 -24.21 -22.00 5.41
N VAL A 244 -24.48 -21.82 6.69
CA VAL A 244 -23.89 -22.62 7.76
C VAL A 244 -24.47 -24.08 7.75
N LYS A 245 -25.73 -24.24 7.48
CA LYS A 245 -26.37 -25.58 7.29
C LYS A 245 -25.75 -26.31 6.09
N ARG A 246 -25.51 -25.61 5.00
CA ARG A 246 -24.83 -26.12 3.81
C ARG A 246 -23.44 -26.64 4.14
N SER A 247 -22.65 -25.84 4.87
CA SER A 247 -21.30 -26.20 5.30
C SER A 247 -21.32 -27.39 6.28
N SER A 248 -22.27 -27.42 7.22
CA SER A 248 -22.45 -28.54 8.16
C SER A 248 -22.82 -29.84 7.44
N LEU A 249 -23.75 -29.80 6.48
CA LEU A 249 -24.11 -30.93 5.66
C LEU A 249 -22.94 -31.45 4.84
N ALA A 250 -22.19 -30.56 4.21
CA ALA A 250 -21.00 -30.93 3.44
C ALA A 250 -19.94 -31.60 4.31
N LEU A 251 -19.64 -31.03 5.47
CA LEU A 251 -18.70 -31.63 6.43
C LEU A 251 -19.18 -32.97 6.94
N TRP A 252 -20.49 -33.10 7.26
CA TRP A 252 -21.07 -34.37 7.67
C TRP A 252 -20.91 -35.45 6.59
N TYR A 253 -21.22 -35.11 5.33
CA TYR A 253 -21.06 -36.03 4.20
C TYR A 253 -19.62 -36.46 3.99
N PHE A 254 -18.65 -35.55 4.19
CA PHE A 254 -17.24 -35.83 4.09
C PHE A 254 -16.78 -36.79 5.19
N LEU A 255 -17.28 -36.64 6.40
CA LEU A 255 -16.82 -37.39 7.58
C LEU A 255 -17.58 -38.69 7.86
N LYS A 256 -18.82 -38.85 7.38
CA LYS A 256 -19.71 -39.97 7.77
C LYS A 256 -19.13 -41.37 7.60
N ASP A 257 -18.30 -41.55 6.55
CA ASP A 257 -17.74 -42.85 6.21
C ASP A 257 -16.54 -43.24 7.11
N TYR A 258 -16.07 -42.30 7.95
CA TYR A 258 -14.98 -42.52 8.90
C TYR A 258 -15.47 -42.91 10.31
N PHE A 259 -16.77 -42.91 10.51
CA PHE A 259 -17.43 -43.37 11.75
C PHE A 259 -17.94 -44.80 11.57
N ARG A 260 -18.07 -45.53 12.70
CA ARG A 260 -18.58 -46.90 12.67
C ARG A 260 -20.04 -46.91 12.20
N ARG A 261 -20.48 -48.04 11.67
CA ARG A 261 -21.86 -48.24 11.24
C ARG A 261 -22.81 -48.02 12.44
N GLY A 262 -23.73 -47.08 12.33
CA GLY A 262 -24.62 -46.66 13.40
C GLY A 262 -24.16 -45.48 14.24
N GLU A 263 -22.90 -45.06 14.09
CA GLU A 263 -22.38 -43.78 14.63
C GLU A 263 -22.50 -42.69 13.58
N SER A 264 -22.66 -41.45 14.03
CA SER A 264 -22.72 -40.30 13.15
C SER A 264 -21.77 -39.19 13.65
N PRO A 265 -21.05 -38.51 12.79
CA PRO A 265 -20.27 -37.36 13.20
C PRO A 265 -21.20 -36.27 13.77
N ARG A 266 -21.05 -35.99 15.08
CA ARG A 266 -21.79 -34.94 15.75
C ARG A 266 -21.06 -33.61 15.53
N ILE A 267 -21.42 -32.90 14.46
CA ILE A 267 -20.88 -31.60 14.16
C ILE A 267 -21.68 -30.52 14.89
N ARG A 268 -21.03 -29.73 15.69
CA ARG A 268 -21.59 -28.54 16.32
C ARG A 268 -21.25 -27.33 15.49
N THR A 269 -22.26 -26.60 15.14
CA THR A 269 -22.10 -25.42 14.31
C THR A 269 -22.22 -24.17 15.14
N VAL A 270 -21.24 -23.30 15.05
CA VAL A 270 -21.17 -22.05 15.79
C VAL A 270 -20.85 -20.89 14.86
N ILE A 271 -21.61 -19.82 14.99
CA ILE A 271 -21.37 -18.55 14.35
C ILE A 271 -20.67 -17.63 15.37
N VAL A 272 -19.50 -17.13 15.04
CA VAL A 272 -18.79 -16.17 15.88
C VAL A 272 -19.07 -14.77 15.35
N SER A 273 -19.83 -14.00 16.15
CA SER A 273 -20.17 -12.62 15.85
C SER A 273 -19.20 -11.65 16.53
N MET A 274 -18.57 -10.76 15.75
CA MET A 274 -17.62 -9.77 16.27
C MET A 274 -18.29 -8.62 17.04
N HIS A 275 -19.58 -8.36 16.82
CA HIS A 275 -20.32 -7.22 17.37
C HIS A 275 -21.39 -7.59 18.40
N GLY A 276 -21.17 -8.65 19.16
CA GLY A 276 -22.02 -9.06 20.25
C GLY A 276 -22.70 -10.39 20.03
N SER A 277 -23.14 -11.03 21.15
CA SER A 277 -23.96 -12.25 21.12
C SER A 277 -25.40 -11.86 21.29
N HIS A 278 -26.27 -12.36 20.42
CA HIS A 278 -27.70 -12.41 20.70
C HIS A 278 -27.96 -13.58 21.62
N SER A 279 -27.73 -13.40 22.92
CA SER A 279 -27.83 -14.47 23.95
C SER A 279 -29.21 -15.06 24.16
N SER A 280 -30.24 -14.58 23.47
CA SER A 280 -31.63 -14.99 23.69
C SER A 280 -32.36 -15.50 22.44
N GLN A 281 -31.78 -15.39 21.23
CA GLN A 281 -32.43 -15.91 20.03
C GLN A 281 -31.67 -17.12 19.50
N ARG A 282 -32.17 -18.33 19.76
CA ARG A 282 -31.79 -19.49 18.96
C ARG A 282 -32.41 -19.34 17.59
N PHE A 283 -31.58 -18.91 16.64
CA PHE A 283 -31.99 -18.83 15.23
C PHE A 283 -32.30 -20.22 14.65
N ASP A 284 -31.67 -21.27 15.19
CA ASP A 284 -31.91 -22.65 14.82
C ASP A 284 -31.55 -23.58 15.99
N LYS A 285 -32.18 -24.76 16.04
CA LYS A 285 -31.95 -25.77 17.09
C LYS A 285 -30.50 -26.25 17.20
N TYR A 286 -29.74 -26.13 16.11
CA TYR A 286 -28.40 -26.71 15.95
C TYR A 286 -27.29 -25.70 15.74
N ILE A 287 -27.61 -24.40 15.76
CA ILE A 287 -26.67 -23.32 15.48
C ILE A 287 -26.66 -22.35 16.66
N ASP A 288 -25.51 -22.23 17.30
CA ASP A 288 -25.29 -21.27 18.38
C ASP A 288 -24.57 -20.03 17.83
N ILE A 289 -24.93 -18.83 18.32
CA ILE A 289 -24.24 -17.59 18.01
C ILE A 289 -23.55 -17.12 19.28
N ILE A 290 -22.24 -16.92 19.21
CA ILE A 290 -21.40 -16.53 20.34
C ILE A 290 -20.42 -15.41 19.96
N THR A 291 -19.81 -14.81 20.96
CA THR A 291 -18.68 -13.88 20.76
C THR A 291 -17.36 -14.64 20.70
N PRO A 292 -16.29 -14.05 20.14
CA PRO A 292 -14.96 -14.65 20.16
C PRO A 292 -14.46 -14.99 21.58
N TYR A 293 -14.79 -14.16 22.57
CA TYR A 293 -14.42 -14.37 23.98
C TYR A 293 -15.06 -15.62 24.62
N GLN A 294 -16.20 -16.05 24.10
CA GLN A 294 -16.91 -17.25 24.57
C GLN A 294 -16.44 -18.54 23.88
N LEU A 295 -15.68 -18.42 22.79
CA LEU A 295 -15.39 -19.51 21.87
C LEU A 295 -14.63 -20.66 22.53
N CYS A 296 -13.53 -20.38 23.24
CA CYS A 296 -12.72 -21.39 23.91
C CYS A 296 -13.52 -22.11 25.01
N GLY A 297 -14.26 -21.37 25.83
CA GLY A 297 -15.13 -21.94 26.85
C GLY A 297 -16.26 -22.78 26.26
N TYR A 298 -16.85 -22.34 25.13
CA TYR A 298 -17.86 -23.07 24.40
C TYR A 298 -17.34 -24.42 23.85
N ILE A 299 -16.12 -24.45 23.32
CA ILE A 299 -15.49 -25.64 22.74
C ILE A 299 -14.96 -26.55 23.85
N GLY A 300 -14.11 -26.03 24.74
CA GLY A 300 -13.43 -26.82 25.77
C GLY A 300 -14.27 -27.23 26.96
N GLY A 301 -15.30 -26.47 27.31
CA GLY A 301 -16.16 -26.73 28.47
C GLY A 301 -17.16 -27.90 28.33
N ARG A 302 -17.00 -28.73 27.31
CA ARG A 302 -17.94 -29.86 27.03
C ARG A 302 -17.32 -31.19 27.44
N LYS A 303 -18.19 -32.20 27.64
CA LYS A 303 -17.75 -33.57 27.90
C LYS A 303 -17.00 -34.14 26.71
N SER A 304 -15.95 -34.89 26.97
CA SER A 304 -15.22 -35.65 25.95
C SER A 304 -16.12 -36.70 25.30
N VAL A 305 -16.13 -36.72 23.98
CA VAL A 305 -16.96 -37.61 23.14
C VAL A 305 -16.15 -38.29 22.06
N LEU A 306 -14.93 -37.81 21.79
CA LEU A 306 -14.00 -38.40 20.83
C LEU A 306 -12.73 -38.87 21.55
N SER A 307 -12.26 -40.07 21.20
CA SER A 307 -10.95 -40.55 21.64
C SER A 307 -9.83 -39.91 20.83
N GLU A 308 -8.63 -39.83 21.39
CA GLU A 308 -7.43 -39.30 20.75
C GLU A 308 -7.16 -39.94 19.36
N GLY A 309 -7.33 -41.27 19.24
CA GLY A 309 -7.17 -41.95 17.97
C GLY A 309 -8.19 -41.56 16.90
N VAL A 310 -9.42 -41.20 17.29
CA VAL A 310 -10.43 -40.65 16.36
C VAL A 310 -10.05 -39.22 15.97
N VAL A 311 -9.64 -38.38 16.91
CA VAL A 311 -9.20 -37.01 16.66
C VAL A 311 -8.04 -37.01 15.62
N LYS A 312 -7.01 -37.80 15.87
CA LYS A 312 -5.85 -37.91 14.95
C LYS A 312 -6.28 -38.35 13.55
N LYS A 313 -7.13 -39.39 13.46
CA LYS A 313 -7.63 -39.85 12.16
C LYS A 313 -8.41 -38.80 11.41
N LEU A 314 -9.22 -37.96 12.08
CA LEU A 314 -10.00 -36.93 11.46
C LEU A 314 -9.14 -35.78 10.93
N ILE A 315 -8.05 -35.46 11.63
CA ILE A 315 -7.10 -34.42 11.21
C ILE A 315 -6.38 -34.84 9.92
N ASP A 316 -5.95 -36.09 9.85
CA ASP A 316 -5.19 -36.63 8.71
C ASP A 316 -6.01 -36.65 7.40
N ILE A 317 -7.33 -36.70 7.48
CA ILE A 317 -8.20 -36.81 6.30
C ILE A 317 -8.78 -35.49 5.80
N ILE A 318 -8.90 -34.47 6.66
CA ILE A 318 -9.47 -33.18 6.25
C ILE A 318 -8.43 -32.36 5.49
N PRO A 319 -8.73 -31.96 4.24
CA PRO A 319 -7.76 -31.23 3.43
C PRO A 319 -7.58 -29.80 3.99
N CYS A 320 -6.39 -29.49 4.48
CA CYS A 320 -5.99 -28.13 4.83
C CYS A 320 -5.19 -27.51 3.69
N ARG A 321 -5.38 -26.22 3.46
CA ARG A 321 -4.36 -25.44 2.71
C ARG A 321 -3.21 -25.15 3.68
N ASN A 322 -2.08 -25.81 3.45
CA ASN A 322 -0.80 -25.39 4.04
C ASN A 322 -0.37 -24.05 3.47
#